data_71385ddb4adc6e15864943fb9b787dfe
#
_entry.id   71385ddb4adc6e15864943fb9b787dfe
#
_cell.length_a   1.000
_cell.length_b   1.000
_cell.length_c   1.000
_cell.angle_alpha   90.00
_cell.angle_beta   90.00
_cell.angle_gamma   90.00
#
_symmetry.space_group_name_H-M   'P 1'
#
loop_
_entity.id
_entity.type
_entity.pdbx_description
1 polymer ?
#
loop_
_entity_poly.entity_id
_entity_poly.type
_entity_poly.pdbx_seq_one_letter_code
_entity_poly.pdbx_strand_id
1 'polypeptide(L)'
;VSERPVYLYCDGARTELRDASALWGKDAIETEEALLAEGGPGSRVACIGPAGEKLSLIAGISNDSGRMAARSGLGAVMGSKRLKAVVLNGKRRIGVHDRAAMKRLSQKCNRWVQFQPPLFTGPMSPYVGAMMRIMPTQMAMDGLLYKFFIRKWGTVSMNQVSIEMGDSPIKNWKGSNVDFGPARSRSVNPDAFIDRERVKYHCYSCPLGCGGKCSMTGKYTETHKPEYETVLALGGLCL
;
A
#
# COMPACT_ATOMS: atom_id res chain seq x y z
N VAL A 1 13.34 -22.03 13.49
CA VAL A 1 13.64 -22.27 12.08
C VAL A 1 13.16 -23.66 11.72
N SER A 2 12.37 -23.80 10.67
CA SER A 2 11.88 -25.10 10.21
C SER A 2 12.93 -25.79 9.31
N GLU A 3 12.98 -27.12 9.30
CA GLU A 3 13.82 -27.89 8.38
C GLU A 3 13.26 -27.94 6.96
N ARG A 4 11.94 -27.74 6.82
CA ARG A 4 11.23 -27.68 5.53
C ARG A 4 10.33 -26.45 5.46
N PRO A 5 9.87 -26.04 4.27
CA PRO A 5 8.91 -24.96 4.12
C PRO A 5 7.61 -25.24 4.88
N VAL A 6 7.17 -24.27 5.67
CA VAL A 6 5.92 -24.36 6.44
C VAL A 6 5.11 -23.08 6.33
N TYR A 7 3.82 -23.14 6.65
CA TYR A 7 3.02 -21.98 6.97
C TYR A 7 2.31 -22.16 8.32
N LEU A 8 2.07 -21.05 9.01
CA LEU A 8 1.35 -21.03 10.26
C LEU A 8 -0.15 -20.90 9.97
N TYR A 9 -0.95 -21.83 10.46
CA TYR A 9 -2.42 -21.76 10.39
C TYR A 9 -3.00 -21.56 11.79
N CYS A 10 -3.93 -20.60 11.91
CA CYS A 10 -4.64 -20.33 13.16
C CYS A 10 -6.12 -20.02 12.86
N ASP A 11 -7.04 -20.81 13.43
CA ASP A 11 -8.49 -20.61 13.30
C ASP A 11 -9.17 -20.13 14.59
N GLY A 12 -8.36 -19.75 15.58
CA GLY A 12 -8.81 -19.33 16.89
C GLY A 12 -9.01 -20.45 17.90
N ALA A 13 -9.17 -21.71 17.44
CA ALA A 13 -9.20 -22.91 18.28
C ALA A 13 -7.87 -23.68 18.19
N ARG A 14 -7.28 -23.70 17.02
CA ARG A 14 -6.03 -24.42 16.70
C ARG A 14 -4.98 -23.49 16.15
N THR A 15 -3.74 -23.75 16.52
CA THR A 15 -2.57 -23.08 15.95
C THR A 15 -1.57 -24.17 15.60
N GLU A 16 -1.26 -24.33 14.33
CA GLU A 16 -0.43 -25.42 13.83
C GLU A 16 0.48 -24.97 12.67
N LEU A 17 1.60 -25.63 12.53
CA LEU A 17 2.47 -25.50 11.37
C LEU A 17 2.08 -26.57 10.35
N ARG A 18 1.76 -26.13 9.14
CA ARG A 18 1.43 -26.98 7.99
C ARG A 18 2.54 -26.97 6.96
N ASP A 19 2.63 -28.01 6.16
CA ASP A 19 3.61 -28.10 5.10
C ASP A 19 3.32 -27.08 3.97
N ALA A 20 4.35 -26.36 3.56
CA ALA A 20 4.29 -25.37 2.49
C ALA A 20 5.19 -25.73 1.29
N SER A 21 5.66 -26.97 1.19
CA SER A 21 6.60 -27.39 0.13
C SER A 21 6.02 -27.16 -1.27
N ALA A 22 4.73 -27.40 -1.46
CA ALA A 22 4.03 -27.15 -2.73
C ALA A 22 3.82 -25.67 -3.06
N LEU A 23 4.00 -24.77 -2.08
CA LEU A 23 3.86 -23.32 -2.22
C LEU A 23 5.21 -22.61 -2.36
N TRP A 24 6.31 -23.31 -2.02
CA TRP A 24 7.66 -22.74 -2.12
C TRP A 24 8.03 -22.55 -3.57
N GLY A 25 8.51 -21.35 -3.91
CA GLY A 25 8.78 -20.94 -5.30
C GLY A 25 7.61 -20.22 -5.99
N LYS A 26 6.38 -20.36 -5.50
CA LYS A 26 5.24 -19.60 -6.01
C LYS A 26 5.33 -18.13 -5.63
N ASP A 27 4.79 -17.26 -6.48
CA ASP A 27 4.68 -15.85 -6.16
C ASP A 27 3.71 -15.57 -5.00
N ALA A 28 3.67 -14.33 -4.55
CA ALA A 28 2.86 -13.96 -3.39
C ALA A 28 1.36 -14.03 -3.69
N ILE A 29 0.93 -13.71 -4.90
CA ILE A 29 -0.49 -13.72 -5.28
C ILE A 29 -0.99 -15.17 -5.39
N GLU A 30 -0.27 -16.02 -6.14
CA GLU A 30 -0.58 -17.44 -6.25
C GLU A 30 -0.61 -18.15 -4.89
N THR A 31 0.33 -17.78 -4.00
CA THR A 31 0.38 -18.32 -2.63
C THR A 31 -0.83 -17.90 -1.81
N GLU A 32 -1.19 -16.62 -1.87
CA GLU A 32 -2.33 -16.08 -1.15
C GLU A 32 -3.64 -16.72 -1.63
N GLU A 33 -3.86 -16.81 -2.95
CA GLU A 33 -5.05 -17.43 -3.54
C GLU A 33 -5.20 -18.90 -3.11
N ALA A 34 -4.12 -19.68 -3.19
CA ALA A 34 -4.13 -21.08 -2.76
C ALA A 34 -4.50 -21.23 -1.28
N LEU A 35 -3.90 -20.40 -0.42
CA LEU A 35 -4.14 -20.47 1.02
C LEU A 35 -5.50 -19.89 1.44
N LEU A 36 -6.05 -18.92 0.70
CA LEU A 36 -7.42 -18.44 0.91
C LEU A 36 -8.45 -19.53 0.55
N ALA A 37 -8.21 -20.26 -0.55
CA ALA A 37 -9.06 -21.38 -0.94
C ALA A 37 -9.04 -22.49 0.10
N GLU A 38 -7.87 -22.85 0.63
CA GLU A 38 -7.72 -23.87 1.68
C GLU A 38 -8.30 -23.41 3.04
N GLY A 39 -8.02 -22.16 3.44
CA GLY A 39 -8.46 -21.62 4.73
C GLY A 39 -9.97 -21.35 4.84
N GLY A 40 -10.66 -21.30 3.70
CA GLY A 40 -12.09 -21.07 3.62
C GLY A 40 -12.54 -19.63 3.87
N PRO A 41 -13.86 -19.40 3.88
CA PRO A 41 -14.43 -18.06 3.99
C PRO A 41 -14.00 -17.32 5.26
N GLY A 42 -13.56 -16.06 5.10
CA GLY A 42 -13.12 -15.20 6.20
C GLY A 42 -11.65 -15.32 6.57
N SER A 43 -10.91 -16.22 5.95
CA SER A 43 -9.45 -16.32 6.11
C SER A 43 -8.74 -15.05 5.65
N ARG A 44 -7.59 -14.78 6.25
CA ARG A 44 -6.64 -13.75 5.87
C ARG A 44 -5.25 -14.37 5.79
N VAL A 45 -4.52 -13.99 4.77
CA VAL A 45 -3.19 -14.54 4.49
C VAL A 45 -2.17 -13.42 4.47
N ALA A 46 -1.02 -13.65 5.06
CA ALA A 46 0.18 -12.86 4.88
C ALA A 46 1.30 -13.79 4.45
N CYS A 47 1.93 -13.55 3.30
CA CYS A 47 2.88 -14.49 2.71
C CYS A 47 4.09 -13.79 2.08
N ILE A 48 5.10 -14.60 1.76
CA ILE A 48 6.28 -14.16 1.02
C ILE A 48 6.33 -14.81 -0.36
N GLY A 49 6.87 -14.07 -1.32
CA GLY A 49 7.23 -14.59 -2.63
C GLY A 49 8.68 -15.06 -2.69
N PRO A 50 9.17 -15.44 -3.90
CA PRO A 50 10.53 -15.95 -4.12
C PRO A 50 11.65 -15.02 -3.62
N ALA A 51 11.44 -13.72 -3.62
CA ALA A 51 12.42 -12.77 -3.08
C ALA A 51 12.67 -12.99 -1.58
N GLY A 52 11.60 -13.24 -0.79
CA GLY A 52 11.72 -13.56 0.62
C GLY A 52 12.38 -14.92 0.85
N GLU A 53 11.99 -15.92 0.07
CA GLU A 53 12.59 -17.28 0.13
C GLU A 53 14.09 -17.26 -0.14
N LYS A 54 14.53 -16.40 -1.06
CA LYS A 54 15.95 -16.17 -1.42
C LYS A 54 16.65 -15.16 -0.52
N LEU A 55 16.04 -14.76 0.58
CA LEU A 55 16.61 -13.86 1.59
C LEU A 55 16.99 -12.48 1.06
N SER A 56 16.28 -11.98 0.05
CA SER A 56 16.50 -10.61 -0.43
C SER A 56 16.21 -9.60 0.70
N LEU A 57 17.16 -8.73 1.00
CA LEU A 57 17.05 -7.75 2.08
C LEU A 57 15.97 -6.69 1.87
N ILE A 58 15.44 -6.59 0.66
CA ILE A 58 14.33 -5.70 0.32
C ILE A 58 12.99 -6.45 0.22
N ALA A 59 12.95 -7.76 0.52
CA ALA A 59 11.73 -8.54 0.46
C ALA A 59 10.75 -8.11 1.52
N GLY A 60 9.50 -7.91 1.13
CA GLY A 60 8.37 -7.64 2.03
C GLY A 60 7.49 -8.85 2.27
N ILE A 61 6.46 -8.64 3.08
CA ILE A 61 5.37 -9.59 3.32
C ILE A 61 4.13 -9.06 2.61
N SER A 62 3.54 -9.87 1.73
CA SER A 62 2.34 -9.53 0.96
C SER A 62 1.07 -10.00 1.67
N ASN A 63 0.00 -9.25 1.53
CA ASN A 63 -1.35 -9.63 1.92
C ASN A 63 -2.37 -8.89 1.05
N ASP A 64 -3.61 -9.37 1.05
CA ASP A 64 -4.75 -8.70 0.42
C ASP A 64 -4.47 -8.30 -1.04
N SER A 65 -3.93 -9.28 -1.81
CA SER A 65 -3.61 -9.19 -3.24
C SER A 65 -2.66 -8.04 -3.61
N GLY A 66 -1.66 -7.77 -2.77
CA GLY A 66 -0.61 -6.80 -3.10
C GLY A 66 -0.39 -5.70 -2.07
N ARG A 67 -1.04 -5.76 -0.92
CA ARG A 67 -0.64 -4.91 0.20
C ARG A 67 0.64 -5.45 0.83
N MET A 68 1.61 -4.57 1.05
CA MET A 68 2.95 -4.97 1.43
C MET A 68 3.38 -4.36 2.77
N ALA A 69 3.85 -5.21 3.68
CA ALA A 69 4.78 -4.79 4.72
C ALA A 69 6.19 -4.78 4.06
N ALA A 70 6.52 -3.66 3.41
CA ALA A 70 7.58 -3.61 2.41
C ALA A 70 8.95 -3.25 2.97
N ARG A 71 9.03 -2.58 4.12
CA ARG A 71 10.30 -2.07 4.66
C ARG A 71 10.98 -3.06 5.60
N SER A 72 12.27 -2.87 5.80
CA SER A 72 13.13 -3.59 6.77
C SER A 72 13.39 -5.06 6.46
N GLY A 73 13.11 -5.54 5.23
CA GLY A 73 13.44 -6.90 4.83
C GLY A 73 12.67 -8.00 5.58
N LEU A 74 11.45 -7.72 6.05
CA LEU A 74 10.66 -8.66 6.83
C LEU A 74 10.37 -9.97 6.08
N GLY A 75 10.26 -9.92 4.75
CA GLY A 75 10.12 -11.11 3.92
C GLY A 75 11.34 -12.03 4.02
N ALA A 76 12.56 -11.49 4.07
CA ALA A 76 13.76 -12.30 4.28
C ALA A 76 13.79 -12.93 5.68
N VAL A 77 13.27 -12.25 6.70
CA VAL A 77 13.14 -12.83 8.05
C VAL A 77 12.20 -14.04 8.05
N MET A 78 11.07 -13.98 7.35
CA MET A 78 10.20 -15.14 7.17
C MET A 78 10.90 -16.25 6.38
N GLY A 79 11.58 -15.91 5.26
CA GLY A 79 12.31 -16.84 4.44
C GLY A 79 13.43 -17.57 5.20
N SER A 80 14.21 -16.87 6.03
CA SER A 80 15.26 -17.47 6.87
C SER A 80 14.74 -18.49 7.86
N LYS A 81 13.45 -18.41 8.21
CA LYS A 81 12.76 -19.38 9.08
C LYS A 81 12.06 -20.48 8.29
N ARG A 82 12.11 -20.44 6.97
CA ARG A 82 11.31 -21.24 6.02
C ARG A 82 9.81 -21.12 6.28
N LEU A 83 9.37 -19.97 6.75
CA LEU A 83 7.96 -19.63 6.96
C LEU A 83 7.39 -18.95 5.70
N LYS A 84 6.62 -19.69 4.92
CA LYS A 84 6.03 -19.20 3.67
C LYS A 84 4.89 -18.23 3.90
N ALA A 85 4.04 -18.52 4.89
CA ALA A 85 2.86 -17.72 5.15
C ALA A 85 2.35 -17.83 6.60
N VAL A 86 1.46 -16.91 6.94
CA VAL A 86 0.60 -16.95 8.12
C VAL A 86 -0.84 -16.87 7.65
N VAL A 87 -1.66 -17.84 8.02
CA VAL A 87 -3.08 -17.92 7.67
C VAL A 87 -3.89 -17.77 8.97
N LEU A 88 -4.77 -16.79 8.99
CA LEU A 88 -5.63 -16.52 10.13
C LEU A 88 -7.10 -16.66 9.72
N ASN A 89 -7.86 -17.44 10.48
CA ASN A 89 -9.31 -17.56 10.32
C ASN A 89 -9.95 -17.52 11.71
N GLY A 90 -10.55 -16.40 12.08
CA GLY A 90 -11.13 -16.26 13.40
C GLY A 90 -12.23 -15.21 13.45
N LYS A 91 -13.17 -15.41 14.36
CA LYS A 91 -14.34 -14.53 14.57
C LYS A 91 -14.28 -13.80 15.92
N ARG A 92 -13.18 -13.92 16.66
CA ARG A 92 -13.07 -13.30 17.98
C ARG A 92 -13.09 -11.78 17.86
N ARG A 93 -14.05 -11.15 18.53
CA ARG A 93 -14.15 -9.69 18.58
C ARG A 93 -13.11 -9.13 19.56
N ILE A 94 -12.48 -8.03 19.16
CA ILE A 94 -11.59 -7.27 20.05
C ILE A 94 -12.46 -6.58 21.11
N GLY A 95 -12.13 -6.77 22.38
CA GLY A 95 -12.75 -6.07 23.49
C GLY A 95 -12.35 -4.59 23.47
N VAL A 96 -13.30 -3.72 23.73
CA VAL A 96 -13.08 -2.27 23.85
C VAL A 96 -13.54 -1.84 25.24
N HIS A 97 -12.69 -1.13 25.97
CA HIS A 97 -12.96 -0.69 27.33
C HIS A 97 -14.23 0.18 27.43
N ASP A 98 -14.30 1.21 26.62
CA ASP A 98 -15.52 2.05 26.47
C ASP A 98 -15.94 2.10 25.01
N ARG A 99 -16.92 1.27 24.65
CA ARG A 99 -17.45 1.19 23.28
C ARG A 99 -18.18 2.47 22.85
N ALA A 100 -18.82 3.17 23.76
CA ALA A 100 -19.57 4.39 23.46
C ALA A 100 -18.61 5.54 23.19
N ALA A 101 -17.59 5.72 24.01
CA ALA A 101 -16.55 6.72 23.79
C ALA A 101 -15.78 6.44 22.49
N MET A 102 -15.39 5.18 22.24
CA MET A 102 -14.71 4.79 20.99
C MET A 102 -15.56 5.12 19.78
N LYS A 103 -16.87 4.82 19.81
CA LYS A 103 -17.79 5.14 18.71
C LYS A 103 -17.89 6.65 18.47
N ARG A 104 -18.04 7.46 19.52
CA ARG A 104 -18.10 8.93 19.41
C ARG A 104 -16.82 9.51 18.79
N LEU A 105 -15.65 9.08 19.30
CA LEU A 105 -14.35 9.53 18.80
C LEU A 105 -14.12 9.11 17.35
N SER A 106 -14.39 7.86 17.01
CA SER A 106 -14.33 7.36 15.63
C SER A 106 -15.21 8.17 14.68
N GLN A 107 -16.45 8.45 15.07
CA GLN A 107 -17.36 9.25 14.24
C GLN A 107 -16.86 10.69 14.06
N LYS A 108 -16.32 11.31 15.12
CA LYS A 108 -15.71 12.64 15.05
C LYS A 108 -14.50 12.64 14.10
N CYS A 109 -13.56 11.70 14.27
CA CYS A 109 -12.40 11.56 13.40
C CYS A 109 -12.79 11.28 11.95
N ASN A 110 -13.75 10.39 11.72
CA ASN A 110 -14.23 10.04 10.38
C ASN A 110 -14.82 11.24 9.63
N ARG A 111 -15.61 12.07 10.30
CA ARG A 111 -16.13 13.32 9.69
C ARG A 111 -14.99 14.23 9.23
N TRP A 112 -13.96 14.38 10.05
CA TRP A 112 -12.78 15.18 9.69
C TRP A 112 -12.01 14.59 8.52
N VAL A 113 -11.79 13.28 8.51
CA VAL A 113 -11.09 12.60 7.41
C VAL A 113 -11.91 12.64 6.11
N GLN A 114 -13.22 12.53 6.20
CA GLN A 114 -14.09 12.51 5.01
C GLN A 114 -14.38 13.91 4.44
N PHE A 115 -14.14 14.96 5.19
CA PHE A 115 -14.32 16.32 4.69
C PHE A 115 -13.34 16.62 3.55
N GLN A 116 -13.87 17.03 2.40
CA GLN A 116 -13.10 17.36 1.20
C GLN A 116 -13.49 18.76 0.73
N PRO A 117 -12.62 19.76 0.84
CA PRO A 117 -12.86 21.05 0.22
C PRO A 117 -12.80 20.91 -1.31
N PRO A 118 -13.70 21.59 -2.04
CA PRO A 118 -13.77 21.48 -3.51
C PRO A 118 -12.62 22.17 -4.25
N LEU A 119 -11.64 22.76 -3.54
CA LEU A 119 -10.68 23.71 -4.04
C LEU A 119 -9.46 23.10 -4.75
N PHE A 120 -9.21 21.78 -4.62
CA PHE A 120 -7.99 21.18 -5.17
C PHE A 120 -8.26 20.32 -6.40
N THR A 121 -7.51 20.60 -7.49
CA THR A 121 -7.53 19.82 -8.74
C THR A 121 -6.14 19.21 -8.99
N GLY A 122 -6.07 18.13 -9.77
CA GLY A 122 -4.82 17.44 -10.09
C GLY A 122 -3.75 18.36 -10.70
N PRO A 123 -4.07 19.23 -11.67
CA PRO A 123 -3.12 20.20 -12.22
C PRO A 123 -2.48 21.16 -11.21
N MET A 124 -3.06 21.34 -10.03
CA MET A 124 -2.49 22.16 -8.96
C MET A 124 -1.36 21.47 -8.17
N SER A 125 -1.24 20.14 -8.28
CA SER A 125 -0.28 19.35 -7.50
C SER A 125 1.16 19.85 -7.56
N PRO A 126 1.75 20.18 -8.74
CA PRO A 126 3.12 20.68 -8.80
C PRO A 126 3.28 22.06 -8.12
N TYR A 127 2.29 22.93 -8.23
CA TYR A 127 2.35 24.26 -7.57
C TYR A 127 2.28 24.13 -6.04
N VAL A 128 1.49 23.19 -5.55
CA VAL A 128 1.47 22.86 -4.12
C VAL A 128 2.82 22.33 -3.66
N GLY A 129 3.45 21.46 -4.43
CA GLY A 129 4.80 20.96 -4.16
C GLY A 129 5.84 22.07 -4.13
N ALA A 130 5.82 22.97 -5.12
CA ALA A 130 6.72 24.13 -5.15
C ALA A 130 6.51 25.06 -3.95
N MET A 131 5.26 25.29 -3.55
CA MET A 131 4.95 26.06 -2.34
C MET A 131 5.47 25.37 -1.07
N MET A 132 5.25 24.08 -0.93
CA MET A 132 5.73 23.31 0.23
C MET A 132 7.25 23.28 0.34
N ARG A 133 7.99 23.37 -0.77
CA ARG A 133 9.46 23.43 -0.78
C ARG A 133 10.00 24.69 -0.07
N ILE A 134 9.30 25.81 -0.14
CA ILE A 134 9.70 27.08 0.48
C ILE A 134 9.06 27.32 1.86
N MET A 135 8.11 26.48 2.26
CA MET A 135 7.48 26.55 3.59
C MET A 135 8.36 25.93 4.67
N PRO A 136 8.23 26.39 5.93
CA PRO A 136 8.84 25.71 7.06
C PRO A 136 8.41 24.25 7.15
N THR A 137 9.33 23.34 7.44
CA THR A 137 9.15 21.89 7.46
C THR A 137 7.96 21.44 8.32
N GLN A 138 7.67 22.13 9.41
CA GLN A 138 6.53 21.82 10.27
C GLN A 138 5.18 21.98 9.57
N MET A 139 5.01 23.00 8.73
CA MET A 139 3.76 23.17 7.97
C MET A 139 3.61 22.14 6.85
N ALA A 140 4.73 21.73 6.24
CA ALA A 140 4.72 20.68 5.22
C ALA A 140 4.35 19.30 5.80
N MET A 141 4.63 19.07 7.08
CA MET A 141 4.31 17.82 7.77
C MET A 141 2.92 17.81 8.45
N ASP A 142 2.16 18.90 8.36
CA ASP A 142 0.82 18.92 8.91
C ASP A 142 -0.09 17.94 8.14
N GLY A 143 -0.60 16.94 8.84
CA GLY A 143 -1.47 15.91 8.29
C GLY A 143 -2.74 16.43 7.62
N LEU A 144 -3.08 17.70 7.80
CA LEU A 144 -4.25 18.33 7.19
C LEU A 144 -4.14 18.38 5.66
N LEU A 145 -2.99 18.80 5.11
CA LEU A 145 -2.75 18.83 3.66
C LEU A 145 -2.75 17.42 3.07
N TYR A 146 -2.04 16.50 3.71
CA TYR A 146 -2.03 15.09 3.30
C TYR A 146 -3.42 14.49 3.27
N LYS A 147 -4.26 14.79 4.24
CA LYS A 147 -5.64 14.32 4.29
C LYS A 147 -6.44 14.71 3.04
N PHE A 148 -6.37 15.96 2.59
CA PHE A 148 -7.13 16.43 1.44
C PHE A 148 -6.68 15.74 0.15
N PHE A 149 -5.39 15.64 -0.07
CA PHE A 149 -4.84 14.99 -1.26
C PHE A 149 -5.06 13.49 -1.26
N ILE A 150 -4.68 12.82 -0.16
CA ILE A 150 -4.74 11.37 -0.09
C ILE A 150 -6.19 10.85 -0.08
N ARG A 151 -7.12 11.58 0.52
CA ARG A 151 -8.53 11.17 0.48
C ARG A 151 -9.09 11.20 -0.93
N LYS A 152 -8.76 12.20 -1.73
CA LYS A 152 -9.26 12.35 -3.10
C LYS A 152 -8.59 11.39 -4.06
N TRP A 153 -7.28 11.40 -4.14
CA TRP A 153 -6.51 10.68 -5.15
C TRP A 153 -5.79 9.42 -4.66
N GLY A 154 -5.67 9.23 -3.35
CA GLY A 154 -4.77 8.26 -2.77
C GLY A 154 -3.34 8.75 -2.75
N THR A 155 -2.39 7.84 -2.57
CA THR A 155 -0.96 8.19 -2.48
C THR A 155 -0.41 8.80 -3.76
N VAL A 156 -0.99 8.50 -4.94
CA VAL A 156 -0.57 9.12 -6.21
C VAL A 156 -0.74 10.64 -6.24
N SER A 157 -1.50 11.23 -5.31
CA SER A 157 -1.55 12.67 -5.12
C SER A 157 -0.18 13.28 -4.84
N MET A 158 0.72 12.48 -4.28
CA MET A 158 2.07 12.91 -3.92
C MET A 158 3.04 12.90 -5.12
N ASN A 159 2.68 12.31 -6.27
CA ASN A 159 3.58 12.17 -7.41
C ASN A 159 4.26 13.50 -7.78
N GLN A 160 3.50 14.47 -8.26
CA GLN A 160 4.07 15.75 -8.67
C GLN A 160 4.47 16.62 -7.48
N VAL A 161 3.82 16.49 -6.34
CA VAL A 161 4.20 17.17 -5.10
C VAL A 161 5.61 16.75 -4.69
N SER A 162 5.89 15.45 -4.62
CA SER A 162 7.19 14.90 -4.25
C SER A 162 8.29 15.24 -5.25
N ILE A 163 7.98 15.26 -6.56
CA ILE A 163 8.93 15.71 -7.59
C ILE A 163 9.37 17.14 -7.31
N GLU A 164 8.44 18.05 -7.08
CA GLU A 164 8.74 19.47 -6.81
C GLU A 164 9.45 19.71 -5.47
N MET A 165 9.13 18.88 -4.46
CA MET A 165 9.81 18.94 -3.17
C MET A 165 11.23 18.37 -3.21
N GLY A 166 11.57 17.56 -4.23
CA GLY A 166 12.89 16.95 -4.40
C GLY A 166 13.06 15.64 -3.64
N ASP A 167 11.98 15.01 -3.18
CA ASP A 167 12.02 13.71 -2.48
C ASP A 167 11.64 12.52 -3.38
N SER A 168 11.73 12.70 -4.68
CA SER A 168 11.48 11.66 -5.69
C SER A 168 12.79 11.14 -6.30
N PRO A 169 12.88 9.83 -6.61
CA PRO A 169 14.10 9.19 -7.12
C PRO A 169 14.34 9.45 -8.61
N ILE A 170 14.36 10.71 -9.04
CA ILE A 170 14.58 11.11 -10.43
C ILE A 170 15.94 10.59 -10.90
N LYS A 171 15.98 9.83 -12.01
CA LYS A 171 17.19 9.17 -12.51
C LYS A 171 17.92 8.40 -11.42
N ASN A 172 17.18 7.73 -10.55
CA ASN A 172 17.72 7.03 -9.38
C ASN A 172 18.60 7.95 -8.49
N TRP A 173 18.06 9.11 -8.10
CA TRP A 173 18.70 10.15 -7.28
C TRP A 173 19.88 10.90 -7.94
N LYS A 174 20.09 10.70 -9.25
CA LYS A 174 21.08 11.45 -10.05
C LYS A 174 20.50 12.70 -10.69
N GLY A 175 19.18 12.82 -10.71
CA GLY A 175 18.44 13.95 -11.25
C GLY A 175 17.72 14.77 -10.17
N SER A 176 16.98 15.76 -10.61
CA SER A 176 16.21 16.67 -9.78
C SER A 176 14.86 17.00 -10.39
N ASN A 177 14.05 17.83 -9.74
CA ASN A 177 12.81 18.35 -10.26
C ASN A 177 12.98 19.14 -11.59
N VAL A 178 14.17 19.67 -11.88
CA VAL A 178 14.48 20.32 -13.16
C VAL A 178 14.44 19.31 -14.32
N ASP A 179 14.91 18.10 -14.09
CA ASP A 179 14.89 17.03 -15.08
C ASP A 179 13.48 16.50 -15.36
N PHE A 180 12.58 16.57 -14.37
CA PHE A 180 11.23 16.03 -14.43
C PHE A 180 10.18 17.03 -13.95
N GLY A 181 10.27 18.26 -14.41
CA GLY A 181 9.34 19.34 -14.06
C GLY A 181 7.89 19.10 -14.53
N PRO A 182 6.98 20.05 -14.24
CA PRO A 182 5.52 19.88 -14.40
C PRO A 182 5.08 19.43 -15.80
N ALA A 183 5.74 19.91 -16.86
CA ALA A 183 5.41 19.56 -18.23
C ALA A 183 5.72 18.08 -18.54
N ARG A 184 6.87 17.58 -18.10
CA ARG A 184 7.29 16.18 -18.30
C ARG A 184 6.55 15.23 -17.39
N SER A 185 6.22 15.65 -16.18
CA SER A 185 5.52 14.82 -15.17
C SER A 185 3.99 14.81 -15.35
N ARG A 186 3.46 15.39 -16.44
CA ARG A 186 2.01 15.45 -16.70
C ARG A 186 1.36 14.05 -16.69
N SER A 187 2.04 13.04 -17.20
CA SER A 187 1.54 11.65 -17.23
C SER A 187 1.40 11.01 -15.85
N VAL A 188 2.10 11.53 -14.85
CA VAL A 188 1.98 11.07 -13.45
C VAL A 188 1.08 11.96 -12.61
N ASN A 189 0.29 12.84 -13.25
CA ASN A 189 -0.72 13.65 -12.57
C ASN A 189 -1.76 12.75 -11.90
N PRO A 190 -2.20 13.06 -10.67
CA PRO A 190 -3.11 12.22 -9.92
C PRO A 190 -4.48 12.01 -10.59
N ASP A 191 -4.99 12.96 -11.38
CA ASP A 191 -6.25 12.80 -12.09
C ASP A 191 -6.20 11.67 -13.12
N ALA A 192 -5.07 11.46 -13.79
CA ALA A 192 -4.89 10.38 -14.77
C ALA A 192 -5.06 8.96 -14.15
N PHE A 193 -4.86 8.83 -12.84
CA PHE A 193 -5.05 7.57 -12.12
C PHE A 193 -6.49 7.40 -11.63
N ILE A 194 -7.17 8.49 -11.22
CA ILE A 194 -8.56 8.39 -10.75
C ILE A 194 -9.52 8.09 -11.88
N ASP A 195 -9.26 8.54 -13.08
CA ASP A 195 -10.13 8.27 -14.24
C ASP A 195 -10.30 6.77 -14.52
N ARG A 196 -9.33 5.96 -14.07
CA ARG A 196 -9.37 4.49 -14.15
C ARG A 196 -9.82 3.82 -12.85
N GLU A 197 -9.94 4.57 -11.75
CA GLU A 197 -10.37 4.03 -10.45
C GLU A 197 -11.87 3.75 -10.48
N ARG A 198 -12.26 2.50 -10.25
CA ARG A 198 -13.68 2.10 -10.16
C ARG A 198 -14.22 2.18 -8.75
N VAL A 199 -13.41 1.77 -7.78
CA VAL A 199 -13.81 1.75 -6.37
C VAL A 199 -12.61 2.04 -5.48
N LYS A 200 -12.84 2.80 -4.41
CA LYS A 200 -11.82 3.01 -3.37
C LYS A 200 -11.60 1.75 -2.55
N TYR A 201 -10.35 1.47 -2.27
CA TYR A 201 -9.94 0.39 -1.41
C TYR A 201 -9.47 0.93 -0.06
N HIS A 202 -9.96 0.31 1.01
CA HIS A 202 -9.67 0.68 2.38
C HIS A 202 -8.99 -0.47 3.11
N CYS A 203 -7.91 -0.20 3.83
CA CYS A 203 -7.41 -1.14 4.83
C CYS A 203 -8.43 -1.29 5.96
N TYR A 204 -8.33 -2.36 6.73
CA TYR A 204 -9.28 -2.63 7.83
C TYR A 204 -9.45 -1.41 8.74
N SER A 205 -10.69 -1.00 8.94
CA SER A 205 -11.09 0.16 9.77
C SER A 205 -10.47 1.51 9.38
N CYS A 206 -9.90 1.66 8.20
CA CYS A 206 -9.33 2.93 7.73
C CYS A 206 -10.39 3.80 7.03
N PRO A 207 -10.68 5.00 7.52
CA PRO A 207 -11.66 5.90 6.87
C PRO A 207 -11.09 6.66 5.67
N LEU A 208 -9.76 6.67 5.49
CA LEU A 208 -9.09 7.48 4.48
C LEU A 208 -9.28 6.93 3.06
N GLY A 209 -9.10 5.62 2.86
CA GLY A 209 -9.24 4.98 1.55
C GLY A 209 -8.23 5.48 0.53
N CYS A 210 -6.95 5.38 0.84
CA CYS A 210 -5.89 5.83 -0.07
C CYS A 210 -5.69 4.90 -1.27
N GLY A 211 -6.03 3.62 -1.16
CA GLY A 211 -6.00 2.67 -2.26
C GLY A 211 -7.20 2.78 -3.18
N GLY A 212 -7.13 2.11 -4.30
CA GLY A 212 -8.21 1.98 -5.27
C GLY A 212 -8.07 0.72 -6.11
N LYS A 213 -9.17 0.27 -6.68
CA LYS A 213 -9.19 -0.76 -7.71
C LYS A 213 -9.43 -0.09 -9.06
N CYS A 214 -8.55 -0.36 -10.00
CA CYS A 214 -8.56 0.24 -11.33
C CYS A 214 -8.94 -0.80 -12.38
N SER A 215 -9.68 -0.35 -13.41
CA SER A 215 -9.89 -1.15 -14.60
C SER A 215 -8.65 -1.15 -15.49
N MET A 216 -8.35 -2.31 -16.05
CA MET A 216 -7.26 -2.51 -16.99
C MET A 216 -7.77 -3.06 -18.31
N THR A 217 -6.98 -2.87 -19.36
CA THR A 217 -7.19 -3.50 -20.68
C THR A 217 -6.13 -4.59 -20.89
N GLY A 218 -6.52 -5.73 -21.47
CA GLY A 218 -5.62 -6.83 -21.75
C GLY A 218 -5.80 -8.04 -20.82
N LYS A 219 -4.71 -8.74 -20.52
CA LYS A 219 -4.73 -9.99 -19.73
C LYS A 219 -5.34 -9.81 -18.33
N TYR A 220 -5.08 -8.67 -17.70
CA TYR A 220 -5.60 -8.34 -16.37
C TYR A 220 -6.69 -7.29 -16.49
N THR A 221 -7.89 -7.60 -16.06
CA THR A 221 -9.07 -6.72 -16.16
C THR A 221 -9.22 -5.77 -14.98
N GLU A 222 -8.66 -6.14 -13.84
CA GLU A 222 -8.65 -5.35 -12.60
C GLU A 222 -7.27 -5.42 -11.95
N THR A 223 -6.85 -4.31 -11.34
CA THR A 223 -5.65 -4.24 -10.52
C THR A 223 -5.82 -3.21 -9.41
N HIS A 224 -4.96 -3.27 -8.39
CA HIS A 224 -4.85 -2.17 -7.43
C HIS A 224 -4.23 -0.93 -8.09
N LYS A 225 -4.73 0.24 -7.71
CA LYS A 225 -4.11 1.52 -8.07
C LYS A 225 -2.66 1.52 -7.55
N PRO A 226 -1.66 1.86 -8.38
CA PRO A 226 -0.28 1.89 -7.94
C PRO A 226 -0.09 2.95 -6.84
N GLU A 227 0.76 2.66 -5.89
CA GLU A 227 1.20 3.63 -4.88
C GLU A 227 2.21 4.60 -5.50
N TYR A 228 2.36 5.80 -4.92
CA TYR A 228 3.22 6.85 -5.49
C TYR A 228 4.68 6.42 -5.62
N GLU A 229 5.19 5.61 -4.71
CA GLU A 229 6.55 5.07 -4.76
C GLU A 229 6.80 4.26 -6.03
N THR A 230 5.85 3.41 -6.41
CA THR A 230 5.94 2.60 -7.64
C THR A 230 5.93 3.49 -8.88
N VAL A 231 5.03 4.48 -8.91
CA VAL A 231 4.91 5.41 -10.05
C VAL A 231 6.16 6.24 -10.22
N LEU A 232 6.70 6.78 -9.13
CA LEU A 232 7.89 7.63 -9.18
C LEU A 232 9.17 6.85 -9.44
N ALA A 233 9.31 5.66 -8.87
CA ALA A 233 10.45 4.79 -9.14
C ALA A 233 10.53 4.40 -10.62
N LEU A 234 9.41 3.97 -11.22
CA LEU A 234 9.36 3.59 -12.64
C LEU A 234 9.36 4.81 -13.57
N GLY A 235 8.54 5.82 -13.30
CA GLY A 235 8.42 7.01 -14.14
C GLY A 235 9.66 7.91 -14.10
N GLY A 236 10.32 8.01 -12.97
CA GLY A 236 11.54 8.81 -12.81
C GLY A 236 12.82 8.15 -13.31
N LEU A 237 12.84 6.83 -13.50
CA LEU A 237 14.00 6.10 -14.01
C LEU A 237 14.12 6.14 -15.54
N CYS A 238 13.00 6.26 -16.25
CA CYS A 238 12.91 6.19 -17.70
C CYS A 238 13.11 7.55 -18.40
N LEU A 239 13.78 8.49 -17.76
CA LEU A 239 14.06 9.83 -18.30
C LEU A 239 15.39 9.90 -19.03
#